data_a2b3332cae4324146b9ed6097a5485ec
#
_entry.id   a2b3332cae4324146b9ed6097a5485ec
#
_cell.length_a   1.000
_cell.length_b   1.000
_cell.length_c   1.000
_cell.angle_alpha   90.00
_cell.angle_beta   90.00
_cell.angle_gamma   90.00
#
_symmetry.space_group_name_H-M   'P 1'
#
loop_
_entity.id
_entity.type
_entity.pdbx_description
1 polymer ?
#
loop_
_entity_poly.entity_id
_entity_poly.type
_entity_poly.pdbx_seq_one_letter_code
_entity_poly.pdbx_strand_id
1 'polypeptide(L)'
;MLENIPSQSTMIELLGQSLFEVWQALCSAIDEKYDMERLWNTGGKNWTYEYKYRRGGKTLCCLYAKSNCIGFMIIFGKDERAKFEDIRDTLSDVVCRQYDEAKTYHDGKWVMFEPTNADEFDDYVKLLAIKRKPNRK
;
A
#
# COMPACT_ATOMS: atom_id res chain seq x y z
N MET A 1 17.41 -5.25 1.96
CA MET A 1 16.76 -5.07 3.26
C MET A 1 17.64 -4.18 4.14
N LEU A 2 17.03 -3.31 4.94
CA LEU A 2 17.77 -2.41 5.82
C LEU A 2 18.39 -3.18 6.98
N GLU A 3 19.62 -2.81 7.34
CA GLU A 3 20.28 -3.35 8.53
C GLU A 3 19.61 -2.82 9.80
N ASN A 4 19.23 -1.53 9.77
CA ASN A 4 18.61 -0.86 10.90
C ASN A 4 17.19 -0.42 10.53
N ILE A 5 16.20 -1.01 11.20
CA ILE A 5 14.81 -0.65 11.02
C ILE A 5 14.57 0.73 11.65
N PRO A 6 13.89 1.66 10.96
CA PRO A 6 13.62 2.98 11.54
C PRO A 6 12.77 2.84 12.81
N SER A 7 13.13 3.62 13.82
CA SER A 7 12.36 3.66 15.06
C SER A 7 11.07 4.45 14.86
N GLN A 8 10.15 4.31 15.82
CA GLN A 8 8.93 5.11 15.83
C GLN A 8 9.24 6.60 15.79
N SER A 9 10.23 7.05 16.58
CA SER A 9 10.66 8.45 16.58
C SER A 9 11.16 8.92 15.22
N THR A 10 11.93 8.08 14.54
CA THR A 10 12.42 8.38 13.19
C THR A 10 11.28 8.55 12.21
N MET A 11 10.28 7.66 12.28
CA MET A 11 9.11 7.75 11.40
C MET A 11 8.27 8.99 11.69
N ILE A 12 8.11 9.36 12.95
CA ILE A 12 7.38 10.57 13.35
C ILE A 12 8.11 11.82 12.82
N GLU A 13 9.42 11.87 12.94
CA GLU A 13 10.21 12.98 12.40
C GLU A 13 10.04 13.10 10.89
N LEU A 14 10.02 11.98 10.19
CA LEU A 14 9.91 11.95 8.73
C LEU A 14 8.52 12.35 8.26
N LEU A 15 7.50 11.75 8.83
CA LEU A 15 6.11 11.91 8.37
C LEU A 15 5.35 13.04 9.07
N GLY A 16 5.73 13.37 10.30
CA GLY A 16 4.91 14.17 11.20
C GLY A 16 3.93 13.29 11.95
N GLN A 17 3.46 13.74 13.11
CA GLN A 17 2.61 12.96 13.99
C GLN A 17 1.32 12.49 13.30
N SER A 18 0.64 13.40 12.59
CA SER A 18 -0.64 13.08 11.94
C SER A 18 -0.51 11.99 10.88
N LEU A 19 0.48 12.10 10.00
CA LEU A 19 0.71 11.07 8.98
C LEU A 19 1.25 9.79 9.57
N PHE A 20 2.04 9.87 10.63
CA PHE A 20 2.51 8.66 11.30
C PHE A 20 1.32 7.85 11.85
N GLU A 21 0.30 8.52 12.38
CA GLU A 21 -0.93 7.84 12.84
C GLU A 21 -1.68 7.20 11.67
N VAL A 22 -1.72 7.88 10.51
CA VAL A 22 -2.29 7.30 9.29
C VAL A 22 -1.52 6.05 8.86
N TRP A 23 -0.19 6.11 8.89
CA TRP A 23 0.68 4.97 8.59
C TRP A 23 0.36 3.78 9.49
N GLN A 24 0.31 4.01 10.80
CA GLN A 24 0.00 2.95 11.78
C GLN A 24 -1.39 2.36 11.55
N ALA A 25 -2.38 3.22 11.28
CA ALA A 25 -3.75 2.78 11.04
C ALA A 25 -3.84 1.94 9.76
N LEU A 26 -3.11 2.32 8.71
CA LEU A 26 -3.07 1.54 7.46
C LEU A 26 -2.42 0.18 7.71
N CYS A 27 -1.28 0.15 8.40
CA CYS A 27 -0.63 -1.11 8.75
C CYS A 27 -1.57 -2.01 9.56
N SER A 28 -2.29 -1.46 10.53
CA SER A 28 -3.25 -2.21 11.34
C SER A 28 -4.38 -2.78 10.48
N ALA A 29 -4.90 -2.00 9.54
CA ALA A 29 -5.96 -2.44 8.63
C ALA A 29 -5.50 -3.63 7.77
N ILE A 30 -4.25 -3.59 7.31
CA ILE A 30 -3.68 -4.70 6.53
C ILE A 30 -3.46 -5.91 7.42
N ASP A 31 -2.87 -5.71 8.61
CA ASP A 31 -2.52 -6.79 9.53
C ASP A 31 -3.76 -7.52 10.07
N GLU A 32 -4.90 -6.84 10.17
CA GLU A 32 -6.16 -7.48 10.55
C GLU A 32 -6.59 -8.58 9.59
N LYS A 33 -6.26 -8.44 8.32
CA LYS A 33 -6.72 -9.35 7.25
C LYS A 33 -5.63 -10.29 6.78
N TYR A 34 -4.36 -9.91 6.94
CA TYR A 34 -3.25 -10.63 6.33
C TYR A 34 -2.14 -10.94 7.32
N ASP A 35 -1.70 -12.19 7.29
CA ASP A 35 -0.48 -12.64 7.94
C ASP A 35 0.60 -12.70 6.86
N MET A 36 1.49 -11.72 6.85
CA MET A 36 2.52 -11.54 5.82
C MET A 36 3.88 -11.29 6.45
N GLU A 37 4.94 -11.62 5.73
CA GLU A 37 6.27 -11.11 6.04
C GLU A 37 6.28 -9.62 5.74
N ARG A 38 6.98 -8.86 6.58
CA ARG A 38 7.10 -7.41 6.43
C ARG A 38 8.58 -7.06 6.37
N LEU A 39 8.99 -6.41 5.29
CA LEU A 39 10.38 -6.13 5.02
C LEU A 39 10.61 -4.63 4.85
N TRP A 40 11.57 -4.10 5.61
CA TRP A 40 12.01 -2.72 5.46
C TRP A 40 13.14 -2.66 4.45
N ASN A 41 13.04 -1.77 3.48
CA ASN A 41 14.05 -1.51 2.47
C ASN A 41 14.26 -0.01 2.29
N THR A 42 15.34 0.37 1.62
CA THR A 42 15.48 1.75 1.15
C THR A 42 14.39 2.01 0.11
N GLY A 43 13.90 3.24 0.05
CA GLY A 43 12.80 3.59 -0.86
C GLY A 43 13.22 3.88 -2.29
N GLY A 44 14.48 3.67 -2.64
CA GLY A 44 14.99 4.00 -3.95
C GLY A 44 15.21 5.49 -4.12
N LYS A 45 15.04 5.97 -5.36
CA LYS A 45 15.35 7.36 -5.74
C LYS A 45 14.43 8.40 -5.12
N ASN A 46 13.15 8.06 -5.00
CA ASN A 46 12.11 9.05 -4.70
C ASN A 46 11.56 8.96 -3.28
N TRP A 47 11.87 7.90 -2.55
CA TRP A 47 11.32 7.64 -1.23
C TRP A 47 12.43 7.32 -0.25
N THR A 48 12.21 7.63 1.03
CA THR A 48 13.19 7.34 2.07
C THR A 48 13.17 5.87 2.47
N TYR A 49 11.96 5.34 2.70
CA TYR A 49 11.79 3.95 3.11
C TYR A 49 10.73 3.25 2.28
N GLU A 50 10.92 1.94 2.10
CA GLU A 50 9.92 1.03 1.56
C GLU A 50 9.59 -0.02 2.62
N TYR A 51 8.32 -0.27 2.86
CA TYR A 51 7.84 -1.30 3.79
C TYR A 51 6.96 -2.26 2.99
N LYS A 52 7.49 -3.45 2.74
CA LYS A 52 6.88 -4.41 1.82
C LYS A 52 6.18 -5.53 2.57
N TYR A 53 4.94 -5.81 2.17
CA TYR A 53 4.19 -6.97 2.62
C TYR A 53 4.29 -8.06 1.56
N ARG A 54 4.84 -9.22 1.93
CA ARG A 54 4.97 -10.33 0.99
C ARG A 54 4.81 -11.68 1.69
N ARG A 55 4.48 -12.72 0.93
CA ARG A 55 4.43 -14.10 1.43
C ARG A 55 4.61 -15.06 0.27
N GLY A 56 5.44 -16.09 0.46
CA GLY A 56 5.70 -17.10 -0.56
C GLY A 56 6.29 -16.51 -1.83
N GLY A 57 7.14 -15.49 -1.71
CA GLY A 57 7.78 -14.84 -2.83
C GLY A 57 6.89 -13.87 -3.60
N LYS A 58 5.63 -13.67 -3.16
CA LYS A 58 4.69 -12.76 -3.82
C LYS A 58 4.43 -11.54 -2.96
N THR A 59 4.48 -10.37 -3.57
CA THR A 59 4.21 -9.09 -2.90
C THR A 59 2.72 -8.81 -2.91
N LEU A 60 2.18 -8.49 -1.73
CA LEU A 60 0.79 -8.02 -1.60
C LEU A 60 0.71 -6.53 -1.92
N CYS A 61 1.52 -5.75 -1.25
CA CYS A 61 1.56 -4.29 -1.42
C CYS A 61 2.85 -3.75 -0.79
N CYS A 62 3.12 -2.47 -1.07
CA CYS A 62 4.25 -1.76 -0.47
C CYS A 62 3.78 -0.42 0.08
N LEU A 63 4.24 -0.09 1.27
CA LEU A 63 4.11 1.26 1.80
C LEU A 63 5.44 1.99 1.60
N TYR A 64 5.37 3.27 1.34
CA TYR A 64 6.54 4.13 1.15
C TYR A 64 6.42 5.35 2.04
N ALA A 65 7.55 5.83 2.52
CA ALA A 65 7.60 7.04 3.33
C ALA A 65 8.70 7.97 2.86
N LYS A 66 8.37 9.25 2.81
CA LYS A 66 9.33 10.34 2.63
C LYS A 66 8.81 11.54 3.42
N SER A 67 9.55 12.64 3.40
CA SER A 67 9.19 13.81 4.19
C SER A 67 7.73 14.22 3.96
N ASN A 68 6.91 14.14 5.00
CA ASN A 68 5.50 14.52 5.01
C ASN A 68 4.63 13.82 3.94
N CYS A 69 5.00 12.59 3.58
CA CYS A 69 4.26 11.89 2.52
C CYS A 69 4.31 10.37 2.71
N ILE A 70 3.16 9.73 2.57
CA ILE A 70 3.01 8.26 2.55
C ILE A 70 2.63 7.85 1.12
N GLY A 71 3.28 6.80 0.62
CA GLY A 71 2.85 6.13 -0.60
C GLY A 71 2.34 4.74 -0.27
N PHE A 72 1.28 4.33 -0.94
CA PHE A 72 0.73 2.98 -0.80
C PHE A 72 0.55 2.42 -2.21
N MET A 73 1.38 1.44 -2.57
CA MET A 73 1.41 0.91 -3.92
C MET A 73 0.86 -0.50 -4.02
N ILE A 74 0.00 -0.70 -5.02
CA ILE A 74 -0.50 -2.01 -5.40
C ILE A 74 -0.23 -2.17 -6.90
N ILE A 75 0.31 -3.34 -7.27
CA ILE A 75 0.54 -3.67 -8.69
C ILE A 75 -0.52 -4.66 -9.12
N PHE A 76 -1.31 -4.30 -10.13
CA PHE A 76 -2.40 -5.14 -10.63
C PHE A 76 -1.98 -5.81 -11.93
N GLY A 77 -1.92 -7.14 -11.91
CA GLY A 77 -1.70 -7.93 -13.11
C GLY A 77 -2.96 -7.97 -13.99
N LYS A 78 -2.90 -8.67 -15.10
CA LYS A 78 -3.99 -8.72 -16.07
C LYS A 78 -5.31 -9.21 -15.47
N ASP A 79 -5.28 -10.33 -14.75
CA ASP A 79 -6.50 -10.88 -14.15
C ASP A 79 -7.02 -9.99 -13.03
N GLU A 80 -6.13 -9.34 -12.31
CA GLU A 80 -6.48 -8.44 -11.22
C GLU A 80 -7.14 -7.18 -11.74
N ARG A 81 -6.72 -6.68 -12.90
CA ARG A 81 -7.35 -5.52 -13.54
C ARG A 81 -8.79 -5.84 -13.95
N ALA A 82 -9.05 -7.06 -14.42
CA ALA A 82 -10.41 -7.50 -14.73
C ALA A 82 -11.28 -7.52 -13.48
N LYS A 83 -10.73 -8.03 -12.37
CA LYS A 83 -11.44 -8.06 -11.09
C LYS A 83 -11.71 -6.65 -10.55
N PHE A 84 -10.81 -5.71 -10.79
CA PHE A 84 -11.04 -4.31 -10.41
C PHE A 84 -12.29 -3.77 -11.11
N GLU A 85 -12.41 -4.03 -12.41
CA GLU A 85 -13.58 -3.55 -13.16
C GLU A 85 -14.89 -4.13 -12.62
N ASP A 86 -14.86 -5.37 -12.11
CA ASP A 86 -16.05 -6.00 -11.54
C ASP A 86 -16.54 -5.30 -10.26
N ILE A 87 -15.64 -4.67 -9.51
CA ILE A 87 -16.01 -4.01 -8.25
C ILE A 87 -15.90 -2.48 -8.31
N ARG A 88 -15.59 -1.93 -9.48
CA ARG A 88 -15.40 -0.48 -9.65
C ARG A 88 -16.54 0.34 -9.05
N ASP A 89 -17.76 -0.08 -9.23
CA ASP A 89 -18.94 0.66 -8.75
C ASP A 89 -19.05 0.72 -7.22
N THR A 90 -18.29 -0.12 -6.51
CA THR A 90 -18.27 -0.13 -5.04
C THR A 90 -17.17 0.73 -4.46
N LEU A 91 -16.32 1.31 -5.32
CA LEU A 91 -15.14 2.08 -4.91
C LEU A 91 -15.37 3.57 -5.05
N SER A 92 -14.66 4.37 -4.27
CA SER A 92 -14.77 5.82 -4.33
C SER A 92 -14.25 6.37 -5.65
N ASP A 93 -14.70 7.56 -6.02
CA ASP A 93 -14.23 8.27 -7.20
C ASP A 93 -12.72 8.57 -7.11
N VAL A 94 -12.23 8.86 -5.90
CA VAL A 94 -10.81 9.13 -5.67
C VAL A 94 -9.96 7.92 -6.01
N VAL A 95 -10.36 6.74 -5.52
CA VAL A 95 -9.64 5.49 -5.79
C VAL A 95 -9.69 5.15 -7.27
N CYS A 96 -10.86 5.23 -7.89
CA CYS A 96 -11.02 4.94 -9.32
C CYS A 96 -10.17 5.88 -10.18
N ARG A 97 -10.13 7.16 -9.84
CA ARG A 97 -9.34 8.15 -10.58
C ARG A 97 -7.85 7.82 -10.51
N GLN A 98 -7.35 7.53 -9.31
CA GLN A 98 -5.94 7.19 -9.16
C GLN A 98 -5.57 5.92 -9.90
N TYR A 99 -6.47 4.94 -9.89
CA TYR A 99 -6.30 3.71 -10.67
C TYR A 99 -6.24 4.02 -12.16
N ASP A 100 -7.18 4.81 -12.67
CA ASP A 100 -7.27 5.11 -14.10
C ASP A 100 -6.08 5.93 -14.61
N GLU A 101 -5.55 6.81 -13.78
CA GLU A 101 -4.40 7.65 -14.14
C GLU A 101 -3.06 6.92 -14.08
N ALA A 102 -3.02 5.76 -13.42
CA ALA A 102 -1.77 5.01 -13.26
C ALA A 102 -1.37 4.35 -14.59
N LYS A 103 -0.06 4.23 -14.78
CA LYS A 103 0.49 3.60 -16.00
C LYS A 103 0.48 2.09 -15.88
N THR A 104 0.27 1.43 -17.01
CA THR A 104 0.36 -0.03 -17.12
C THR A 104 1.67 -0.37 -17.82
N TYR A 105 2.51 -1.17 -17.15
CA TYR A 105 3.74 -1.71 -17.69
C TYR A 105 3.51 -3.18 -18.03
N HIS A 106 4.51 -3.83 -18.64
CA HIS A 106 4.33 -5.24 -19.03
C HIS A 106 4.10 -6.17 -17.83
N ASP A 107 4.61 -5.79 -16.64
CA ASP A 107 4.44 -6.58 -15.41
C ASP A 107 3.20 -6.19 -14.59
N GLY A 108 2.42 -5.22 -15.06
CA GLY A 108 1.18 -4.82 -14.41
C GLY A 108 0.97 -3.33 -14.33
N LYS A 109 -0.17 -2.96 -13.78
CA LYS A 109 -0.54 -1.56 -13.54
C LYS A 109 -0.09 -1.18 -12.14
N TRP A 110 0.78 -0.19 -12.06
CA TRP A 110 1.39 0.27 -10.80
C TRP A 110 0.61 1.46 -10.27
N VAL A 111 -0.20 1.22 -9.25
CA VAL A 111 -1.05 2.27 -8.67
C VAL A 111 -0.46 2.72 -7.34
N MET A 112 -0.06 3.99 -7.26
CA MET A 112 0.49 4.60 -6.05
C MET A 112 -0.55 5.55 -5.47
N PHE A 113 -1.10 5.19 -4.31
CA PHE A 113 -1.97 6.07 -3.55
C PHE A 113 -1.13 6.88 -2.57
N GLU A 114 -1.58 8.08 -2.23
CA GLU A 114 -0.89 8.92 -1.24
C GLU A 114 -1.89 9.34 -0.16
N PRO A 115 -2.25 8.41 0.74
CA PRO A 115 -3.26 8.70 1.76
C PRO A 115 -2.79 9.73 2.77
N THR A 116 -3.70 10.64 3.13
CA THR A 116 -3.48 11.64 4.18
C THR A 116 -4.42 11.43 5.37
N ASN A 117 -5.32 10.45 5.24
CA ASN A 117 -6.29 10.08 6.29
C ASN A 117 -6.76 8.65 6.02
N ALA A 118 -7.71 8.16 6.79
CA ALA A 118 -8.20 6.78 6.70
C ALA A 118 -9.44 6.62 5.82
N ASP A 119 -9.88 7.65 5.13
CA ASP A 119 -11.16 7.65 4.41
C ASP A 119 -11.28 6.54 3.36
N GLU A 120 -10.17 6.18 2.71
CA GLU A 120 -10.17 5.20 1.63
C GLU A 120 -9.72 3.80 2.07
N PHE A 121 -9.48 3.57 3.36
CA PHE A 121 -8.93 2.30 3.83
C PHE A 121 -9.81 1.10 3.53
N ASP A 122 -11.13 1.25 3.63
CA ASP A 122 -12.06 0.15 3.29
C ASP A 122 -11.91 -0.24 1.83
N ASP A 123 -11.74 0.74 0.95
CA ASP A 123 -11.51 0.48 -0.47
C ASP A 123 -10.15 -0.19 -0.68
N TYR A 124 -9.11 0.26 0.02
CA TYR A 124 -7.79 -0.38 -0.07
C TYR A 124 -7.86 -1.86 0.29
N VAL A 125 -8.62 -2.21 1.33
CA VAL A 125 -8.80 -3.61 1.72
C VAL A 125 -9.49 -4.41 0.62
N LYS A 126 -10.48 -3.82 -0.06
CA LYS A 126 -11.13 -4.45 -1.22
C LYS A 126 -10.11 -4.70 -2.35
N LEU A 127 -9.22 -3.73 -2.59
CA LEU A 127 -8.19 -3.86 -3.63
C LEU A 127 -7.19 -4.95 -3.27
N LEU A 128 -6.79 -5.05 -2.01
CA LEU A 128 -5.89 -6.10 -1.56
C LEU A 128 -6.52 -7.49 -1.74
N ALA A 129 -7.83 -7.61 -1.52
CA ALA A 129 -8.55 -8.86 -1.71
C ALA A 129 -8.53 -9.32 -3.18
N ILE A 130 -8.41 -8.39 -4.13
CA ILE A 130 -8.21 -8.72 -5.54
C ILE A 130 -6.87 -9.42 -5.74
N LYS A 131 -5.84 -8.94 -5.07
CA LYS A 131 -4.49 -9.51 -5.15
C LYS A 131 -4.43 -10.88 -4.50
N ARG A 132 -5.04 -11.01 -3.33
CA ARG A 132 -4.96 -12.23 -2.53
C ARG A 132 -6.09 -12.25 -1.50
N LYS A 133 -6.69 -13.41 -1.32
CA LYS A 133 -7.67 -13.59 -0.26
C LYS A 133 -7.04 -13.30 1.09
N PRO A 134 -7.77 -12.62 2.01
CA PRO A 134 -7.30 -12.50 3.38
C PRO A 134 -7.00 -13.86 3.98
N ASN A 135 -5.88 -14.00 4.67
CA ASN A 135 -5.46 -15.26 5.25
C ASN A 135 -5.56 -15.30 6.78
N ARG A 136 -6.13 -14.27 7.39
CA ARG A 136 -6.53 -14.26 8.79
C ARG A 136 -8.04 -14.41 8.89
N LYS A 137 -8.47 -15.05 9.91
CA LYS A 137 -9.91 -15.22 10.18
C LYS A 137 -10.49 -14.04 10.90
#